data_59c7a29cfc0268fa500e79aa095d147c
#
_entry.id   59c7a29cfc0268fa500e79aa095d147c
#
_cell.length_a   1.000
_cell.length_b   1.000
_cell.length_c   1.000
_cell.angle_alpha   90.00
_cell.angle_beta   90.00
_cell.angle_gamma   90.00
#
_symmetry.space_group_name_H-M   'P 1'
#
loop_
_entity.id
_entity.type
_entity.pdbx_description
1 polymer ?
#
loop_
_entity_poly.entity_id
_entity_poly.type
_entity_poly.pdbx_seq_one_letter_code
_entity_poly.pdbx_strand_id
1 'polypeptide(L)'
;VTSKDIELTFTGLDKLDYSKVYVLPVTIAPNGVEVLERAKTMYYVVKEASLVNAVADIKGNRAWPVWDNWAAVKNLETFTMETLINCHAFNNESKILTVMGVEDHFLVRIGDVTIPSNQIQIACAYKDVEGNSTLRADLSDASLQLKADRWYHLAVTFNRGVIQVYIDGRLRAEKDLSVIGTVVRDGVQVPVEFKSVDFSAPHSDESDGKPRCFWVGYSYDDKRSLDGMIAETRLWNKVLTAEEINAPNHFYKLYPSDIDASLLAYWKFDDAAGKTAKDYSSYGNNLTADHDILWRAVTLP
;
A
#
# COMPACT_ATOMS: atom_id res chain seq x y z
N VAL A 1 18.24 10.39 -53.97
CA VAL A 1 18.55 9.73 -52.66
C VAL A 1 17.31 8.99 -52.25
N THR A 2 17.38 7.67 -52.25
CA THR A 2 16.29 6.83 -51.73
C THR A 2 16.59 6.49 -50.28
N SER A 3 15.76 6.91 -49.31
CA SER A 3 15.75 6.41 -47.95
C SER A 3 15.03 5.06 -47.92
N LYS A 4 15.58 4.09 -47.21
CA LYS A 4 14.88 2.87 -46.83
C LYS A 4 14.78 2.81 -45.33
N ASP A 5 13.61 2.45 -44.84
CA ASP A 5 13.44 2.13 -43.44
C ASP A 5 14.18 0.85 -43.08
N ILE A 6 14.83 0.83 -41.94
CA ILE A 6 15.47 -0.35 -41.37
C ILE A 6 14.58 -0.83 -40.24
N GLU A 7 14.03 -2.01 -40.39
CA GLU A 7 13.26 -2.66 -39.33
C GLU A 7 14.21 -3.42 -38.39
N LEU A 8 14.08 -3.16 -37.10
CA LEU A 8 14.81 -3.87 -36.05
C LEU A 8 13.83 -4.67 -35.22
N THR A 9 14.00 -6.00 -35.24
CA THR A 9 13.15 -6.89 -34.45
C THR A 9 13.96 -7.40 -33.24
N PHE A 10 13.48 -7.15 -32.04
CA PHE A 10 14.05 -7.68 -30.81
C PHE A 10 13.39 -9.02 -30.48
N THR A 11 14.23 -10.06 -30.28
CA THR A 11 13.76 -11.40 -29.91
C THR A 11 14.39 -11.86 -28.60
N GLY A 12 13.77 -12.84 -27.93
CA GLY A 12 14.29 -13.36 -26.67
C GLY A 12 14.12 -12.41 -25.48
N LEU A 13 13.19 -11.47 -25.58
CA LEU A 13 12.88 -10.55 -24.47
C LEU A 13 12.39 -11.30 -23.23
N ASP A 14 11.76 -12.45 -23.40
CA ASP A 14 11.30 -13.37 -22.34
C ASP A 14 12.43 -13.96 -21.48
N LYS A 15 13.67 -13.83 -21.94
CA LYS A 15 14.89 -14.33 -21.25
C LYS A 15 15.62 -13.25 -20.47
N LEU A 16 15.14 -12.01 -20.51
CA LEU A 16 15.77 -10.90 -19.82
C LEU A 16 15.41 -10.92 -18.32
N ASP A 17 16.35 -10.47 -17.51
CA ASP A 17 16.13 -10.18 -16.12
C ASP A 17 15.46 -8.80 -16.01
N TYR A 18 14.16 -8.78 -15.82
CA TYR A 18 13.36 -7.54 -15.79
C TYR A 18 13.67 -6.60 -14.61
N SER A 19 14.48 -7.04 -13.66
CA SER A 19 15.02 -6.13 -12.62
C SER A 19 16.12 -5.20 -13.16
N LYS A 20 16.58 -5.43 -14.42
CA LYS A 20 17.68 -4.70 -15.04
C LYS A 20 17.22 -3.85 -16.21
N VAL A 21 17.98 -2.80 -16.47
CA VAL A 21 17.87 -1.99 -17.67
C VAL A 21 18.98 -2.43 -18.64
N TYR A 22 18.60 -2.81 -19.84
CA TYR A 22 19.54 -3.20 -20.88
C TYR A 22 19.68 -2.07 -21.89
N VAL A 23 20.89 -1.85 -22.37
CA VAL A 23 21.17 -0.88 -23.43
C VAL A 23 21.80 -1.61 -24.59
N LEU A 24 21.15 -1.57 -25.74
CA LEU A 24 21.67 -2.12 -26.99
C LEU A 24 22.17 -0.99 -27.89
N PRO A 25 23.49 -0.82 -28.07
CA PRO A 25 24.04 0.11 -29.04
C PRO A 25 23.93 -0.49 -30.45
N VAL A 26 23.33 0.23 -31.37
CA VAL A 26 23.32 -0.12 -32.78
C VAL A 26 24.12 0.93 -33.53
N THR A 27 25.23 0.53 -34.12
CA THR A 27 26.19 1.41 -34.81
C THR A 27 26.17 1.19 -36.29
N ILE A 28 26.12 2.24 -37.06
CA ILE A 28 26.23 2.18 -38.53
C ILE A 28 27.71 1.99 -38.90
N ALA A 29 28.04 0.94 -39.67
CA ALA A 29 29.33 0.76 -40.29
C ALA A 29 29.27 1.39 -41.68
N PRO A 30 29.85 2.57 -41.91
CA PRO A 30 29.79 3.22 -43.21
C PRO A 30 30.66 2.47 -44.23
N ASN A 31 30.14 2.27 -45.41
CA ASN A 31 30.87 1.71 -46.54
C ASN A 31 31.10 2.83 -47.59
N GLY A 32 32.22 3.53 -47.45
CA GLY A 32 32.64 4.55 -48.42
C GLY A 32 31.92 5.92 -48.33
N VAL A 33 31.17 6.18 -47.24
CA VAL A 33 30.47 7.44 -47.03
C VAL A 33 30.83 7.98 -45.62
N GLU A 34 31.09 9.26 -45.52
CA GLU A 34 31.30 9.90 -44.19
C GLU A 34 29.99 9.91 -43.40
N VAL A 35 30.08 9.47 -42.15
CA VAL A 35 28.98 9.50 -41.18
C VAL A 35 29.35 10.44 -40.04
N LEU A 36 28.40 11.27 -39.59
CA LEU A 36 28.60 12.12 -38.40
C LEU A 36 28.79 11.21 -37.17
N GLU A 37 29.97 11.27 -36.55
CA GLU A 37 30.33 10.42 -35.41
C GLU A 37 29.27 10.49 -34.27
N ARG A 38 28.70 11.67 -33.99
CA ARG A 38 27.63 11.87 -33.00
C ARG A 38 26.30 11.22 -33.34
N ALA A 39 26.08 10.83 -34.60
CA ALA A 39 24.84 10.19 -35.08
C ALA A 39 25.07 8.74 -35.55
N LYS A 40 26.29 8.21 -35.37
CA LYS A 40 26.70 6.89 -35.82
C LYS A 40 26.11 5.77 -35.00
N THR A 41 25.87 6.00 -33.72
CA THR A 41 25.34 4.98 -32.78
C THR A 41 24.01 5.44 -32.21
N MET A 42 23.01 4.58 -32.33
CA MET A 42 21.73 4.72 -31.67
C MET A 42 21.65 3.74 -30.51
N TYR A 43 21.19 4.20 -29.37
CA TYR A 43 21.03 3.38 -28.17
C TYR A 43 19.56 3.02 -27.98
N TYR A 44 19.24 1.74 -28.01
CA TYR A 44 17.92 1.23 -27.65
C TYR A 44 17.95 0.82 -26.19
N VAL A 45 17.10 1.44 -25.40
CA VAL A 45 16.93 1.11 -23.99
C VAL A 45 15.80 0.09 -23.86
N VAL A 46 16.13 -1.11 -23.40
CA VAL A 46 15.16 -2.18 -23.13
C VAL A 46 15.03 -2.30 -21.63
N LYS A 47 13.88 -1.97 -21.13
CA LYS A 47 13.49 -2.12 -19.73
C LYS A 47 12.07 -2.69 -19.66
N GLU A 48 11.68 -3.21 -18.53
CA GLU A 48 10.27 -3.54 -18.34
C GLU A 48 9.40 -2.32 -18.68
N ALA A 49 8.32 -2.54 -19.40
CA ALA A 49 7.30 -1.52 -19.59
C ALA A 49 6.76 -1.09 -18.21
N SER A 50 5.96 -0.04 -18.17
CA SER A 50 5.33 0.40 -16.93
C SER A 50 4.94 -0.79 -16.03
N LEU A 51 5.41 -0.81 -14.79
CA LEU A 51 5.16 -1.91 -13.84
C LEU A 51 3.72 -1.89 -13.36
N VAL A 52 3.12 -0.70 -13.27
CA VAL A 52 1.71 -0.51 -12.91
C VAL A 52 1.01 0.22 -14.05
N ASN A 53 0.07 -0.47 -14.69
CA ASN A 53 -0.68 0.03 -15.86
C ASN A 53 -2.14 0.36 -15.54
N ALA A 54 -2.67 -0.19 -14.46
CA ALA A 54 -4.02 0.05 -13.99
C ALA A 54 -4.01 0.21 -12.47
N VAL A 55 -4.92 1.01 -11.98
CA VAL A 55 -5.12 1.26 -10.55
C VAL A 55 -6.60 1.39 -10.24
N ALA A 56 -6.99 1.17 -8.99
CA ALA A 56 -8.35 1.44 -8.54
C ALA A 56 -8.47 2.89 -8.09
N ASP A 57 -9.39 3.65 -8.69
CA ASP A 57 -9.92 4.89 -8.14
C ASP A 57 -11.07 4.49 -7.20
N ILE A 58 -10.80 4.59 -5.89
CA ILE A 58 -11.72 4.08 -4.86
C ILE A 58 -12.59 5.19 -4.26
N LYS A 59 -12.56 6.39 -4.84
CA LYS A 59 -13.39 7.49 -4.40
C LYS A 59 -14.86 7.11 -4.32
N GLY A 60 -15.47 7.26 -3.15
CA GLY A 60 -16.87 6.92 -2.91
C GLY A 60 -17.17 5.42 -2.91
N ASN A 61 -16.15 4.58 -2.94
CA ASN A 61 -16.25 3.13 -2.81
C ASN A 61 -15.55 2.67 -1.54
N ARG A 62 -15.65 1.38 -1.24
CA ARG A 62 -15.04 0.72 -0.08
C ARG A 62 -14.80 -0.74 -0.44
N ALA A 63 -13.71 -1.30 0.06
CA ALA A 63 -13.39 -2.69 -0.18
C ALA A 63 -12.95 -3.39 1.11
N TRP A 64 -13.22 -4.69 1.18
CA TRP A 64 -12.86 -5.53 2.32
C TRP A 64 -12.42 -6.91 1.85
N PRO A 65 -11.44 -7.54 2.53
CA PRO A 65 -11.07 -8.92 2.25
C PRO A 65 -12.07 -9.90 2.84
N VAL A 66 -12.20 -11.03 2.18
CA VAL A 66 -12.76 -12.23 2.79
C VAL A 66 -11.59 -13.09 3.23
N TRP A 67 -11.40 -13.22 4.54
CA TRP A 67 -10.28 -13.98 5.10
C TRP A 67 -10.60 -15.48 5.08
N ASP A 68 -10.09 -16.22 4.10
CA ASP A 68 -10.25 -17.68 4.04
C ASP A 68 -9.52 -18.35 5.21
N ASN A 69 -8.34 -17.82 5.58
CA ASN A 69 -7.63 -18.22 6.78
C ASN A 69 -7.58 -17.07 7.79
N TRP A 70 -8.71 -16.79 8.45
CA TRP A 70 -8.81 -15.73 9.43
C TRP A 70 -7.81 -15.85 10.60
N ALA A 71 -7.36 -17.07 10.93
CA ALA A 71 -6.38 -17.30 11.99
C ALA A 71 -5.01 -16.71 11.65
N ALA A 72 -4.66 -16.61 10.36
CA ALA A 72 -3.39 -16.04 9.91
C ALA A 72 -3.31 -14.52 10.10
N VAL A 73 -4.44 -13.83 10.25
CA VAL A 73 -4.52 -12.37 10.44
C VAL A 73 -4.96 -11.98 11.85
N LYS A 74 -5.03 -12.97 12.76
CA LYS A 74 -5.45 -12.78 14.15
C LYS A 74 -4.25 -12.53 15.06
N ASN A 75 -4.34 -11.50 15.89
CA ASN A 75 -3.34 -11.19 16.93
C ASN A 75 -1.89 -11.13 16.39
N LEU A 76 -1.70 -10.42 15.27
CA LEU A 76 -0.38 -10.24 14.69
C LEU A 76 0.51 -9.40 15.61
N GLU A 77 1.60 -9.98 16.10
CA GLU A 77 2.61 -9.27 16.90
C GLU A 77 3.58 -8.48 16.04
N THR A 78 3.73 -8.91 14.79
CA THR A 78 4.55 -8.24 13.76
C THR A 78 3.78 -8.18 12.45
N PHE A 79 3.80 -7.05 11.78
CA PHE A 79 3.26 -6.94 10.44
C PHE A 79 3.81 -5.71 9.71
N THR A 80 3.63 -5.71 8.40
CA THR A 80 3.82 -4.53 7.55
C THR A 80 2.61 -4.37 6.65
N MET A 81 2.10 -3.16 6.55
CA MET A 81 1.05 -2.74 5.62
C MET A 81 1.67 -1.81 4.59
N GLU A 82 1.48 -2.07 3.31
CA GLU A 82 2.02 -1.25 2.23
C GLU A 82 0.96 -0.93 1.19
N THR A 83 1.09 0.22 0.55
CA THR A 83 0.25 0.58 -0.60
C THR A 83 0.86 1.72 -1.40
N LEU A 84 0.59 1.77 -2.70
CA LEU A 84 0.69 2.98 -3.50
C LEU A 84 -0.62 3.76 -3.36
N ILE A 85 -0.53 5.05 -3.05
CA ILE A 85 -1.69 5.94 -2.96
C ILE A 85 -1.47 7.24 -3.73
N ASN A 86 -2.56 7.76 -4.30
CA ASN A 86 -2.63 9.09 -4.88
C ASN A 86 -3.96 9.72 -4.48
N CYS A 87 -3.95 10.68 -3.58
CA CYS A 87 -5.15 11.38 -3.14
C CYS A 87 -5.50 12.50 -4.10
N HIS A 88 -6.76 12.60 -4.53
CA HIS A 88 -7.25 13.69 -5.36
C HIS A 88 -7.37 14.99 -4.56
N ALA A 89 -7.83 14.90 -3.31
CA ALA A 89 -8.00 16.04 -2.42
C ALA A 89 -7.99 15.62 -0.95
N PHE A 90 -7.85 16.61 -0.05
CA PHE A 90 -7.89 16.44 1.41
C PHE A 90 -8.96 17.34 2.05
N ASN A 91 -10.13 17.44 1.44
CA ASN A 91 -11.16 18.40 1.80
C ASN A 91 -12.53 17.78 2.12
N ASN A 92 -12.57 16.49 2.46
CA ASN A 92 -13.82 15.84 2.82
C ASN A 92 -14.45 16.42 4.10
N GLU A 93 -15.74 16.20 4.29
CA GLU A 93 -16.49 16.74 5.43
C GLU A 93 -15.98 16.26 6.79
N SER A 94 -15.55 15.01 6.88
CA SER A 94 -15.06 14.42 8.13
C SER A 94 -13.63 14.83 8.48
N LYS A 95 -12.90 15.46 7.53
CA LYS A 95 -11.46 15.74 7.63
C LYS A 95 -10.59 14.50 7.80
N ILE A 96 -11.14 13.33 7.53
CA ILE A 96 -10.45 12.04 7.62
C ILE A 96 -10.66 11.29 6.30
N LEU A 97 -9.57 10.79 5.72
CA LEU A 97 -9.57 9.85 4.62
C LEU A 97 -8.96 8.54 5.13
N THR A 98 -9.65 7.44 4.99
CA THR A 98 -9.12 6.14 5.41
C THR A 98 -8.33 5.48 4.30
N VAL A 99 -7.12 5.04 4.59
CA VAL A 99 -6.31 4.24 3.67
C VAL A 99 -6.65 2.77 3.84
N MET A 100 -6.39 2.19 5.01
CA MET A 100 -6.71 0.78 5.31
C MET A 100 -6.59 0.49 6.80
N GLY A 101 -7.21 -0.60 7.24
CA GLY A 101 -7.13 -1.09 8.61
C GLY A 101 -8.50 -1.28 9.27
N VAL A 102 -8.51 -1.34 10.59
CA VAL A 102 -9.70 -1.56 11.42
C VAL A 102 -9.92 -0.35 12.33
N GLU A 103 -11.09 0.28 12.22
CA GLU A 103 -11.48 1.41 13.08
C GLU A 103 -11.53 0.96 14.55
N ASP A 104 -11.16 1.87 15.44
CA ASP A 104 -11.04 1.61 16.87
C ASP A 104 -10.10 0.45 17.25
N HIS A 105 -9.13 0.13 16.37
CA HIS A 105 -8.12 -0.87 16.64
C HIS A 105 -6.74 -0.50 16.06
N PHE A 106 -6.58 -0.56 14.75
CA PHE A 106 -5.38 -0.12 14.03
C PHE A 106 -5.77 0.39 12.65
N LEU A 107 -5.69 1.70 12.46
CA LEU A 107 -6.16 2.35 11.25
C LEU A 107 -5.09 3.28 10.67
N VAL A 108 -4.77 3.08 9.41
CA VAL A 108 -3.97 4.03 8.61
C VAL A 108 -4.94 5.01 7.96
N ARG A 109 -4.87 6.28 8.36
CA ARG A 109 -5.74 7.35 7.87
C ARG A 109 -4.97 8.63 7.59
N ILE A 110 -5.59 9.56 6.88
CA ILE A 110 -5.04 10.87 6.52
C ILE A 110 -5.98 11.93 7.05
N GLY A 111 -5.43 12.88 7.81
CA GLY A 111 -6.19 13.94 8.46
C GLY A 111 -6.91 13.50 9.72
N ASP A 112 -7.26 14.49 10.54
CA ASP A 112 -8.16 14.40 11.68
C ASP A 112 -8.56 15.84 12.06
N VAL A 113 -9.45 15.98 13.04
CA VAL A 113 -9.88 17.28 13.56
C VAL A 113 -8.72 18.07 14.18
N THR A 114 -7.73 17.37 14.73
CA THR A 114 -6.60 17.94 15.49
C THR A 114 -5.29 18.03 14.72
N ILE A 115 -5.23 17.50 13.50
CA ILE A 115 -4.05 17.51 12.64
C ILE A 115 -4.40 18.01 11.24
N PRO A 116 -3.42 18.42 10.42
CA PRO A 116 -3.65 18.82 9.03
C PRO A 116 -4.38 17.73 8.23
N SER A 117 -5.30 18.15 7.36
CA SER A 117 -6.14 17.24 6.56
C SER A 117 -5.36 16.34 5.60
N ASN A 118 -4.10 16.70 5.28
CA ASN A 118 -3.21 15.95 4.39
C ASN A 118 -2.12 15.16 5.14
N GLN A 119 -2.22 15.05 6.47
CA GLN A 119 -1.20 14.40 7.29
C GLN A 119 -1.61 12.98 7.67
N ILE A 120 -0.75 11.99 7.41
CA ILE A 120 -1.01 10.61 7.82
C ILE A 120 -1.03 10.51 9.34
N GLN A 121 -1.96 9.71 9.83
CA GLN A 121 -2.08 9.30 11.21
C GLN A 121 -2.28 7.78 11.29
N ILE A 122 -1.51 7.14 12.15
CA ILE A 122 -1.79 5.77 12.55
C ILE A 122 -2.58 5.84 13.85
N ALA A 123 -3.87 5.57 13.75
CA ALA A 123 -4.78 5.61 14.90
C ALA A 123 -4.85 4.21 15.52
N CYS A 124 -4.39 4.11 16.77
CA CYS A 124 -4.40 2.87 17.55
C CYS A 124 -5.40 2.99 18.70
N ALA A 125 -6.15 1.92 18.90
CA ALA A 125 -7.03 1.82 20.05
C ALA A 125 -7.01 0.41 20.63
N TYR A 126 -7.13 0.32 21.93
CA TYR A 126 -7.28 -0.92 22.66
C TYR A 126 -8.55 -0.85 23.50
N LYS A 127 -9.44 -1.81 23.33
CA LYS A 127 -10.62 -1.94 24.15
C LYS A 127 -10.33 -2.92 25.28
N ASP A 128 -10.43 -2.47 26.52
CA ASP A 128 -10.25 -3.32 27.66
C ASP A 128 -11.22 -4.52 27.62
N VAL A 129 -10.74 -5.72 27.95
CA VAL A 129 -11.54 -6.96 27.97
C VAL A 129 -12.74 -6.86 28.91
N GLU A 130 -12.69 -6.01 29.93
CA GLU A 130 -13.81 -5.73 30.83
C GLU A 130 -14.81 -4.71 30.23
N GLY A 131 -14.53 -4.19 29.02
CA GLY A 131 -15.45 -3.37 28.24
C GLY A 131 -15.62 -1.91 28.69
N ASN A 132 -14.92 -1.50 29.76
CA ASN A 132 -15.20 -0.24 30.44
C ASN A 132 -14.36 0.95 29.94
N SER A 133 -13.29 0.72 29.18
CA SER A 133 -12.41 1.80 28.71
C SER A 133 -11.83 1.48 27.35
N THR A 134 -11.88 2.46 26.45
CA THR A 134 -11.10 2.43 25.20
C THR A 134 -9.92 3.36 25.37
N LEU A 135 -8.71 2.79 25.36
CA LEU A 135 -7.49 3.56 25.31
C LEU A 135 -7.16 3.89 23.86
N ARG A 136 -6.70 5.10 23.61
CA ARG A 136 -6.31 5.56 22.26
C ARG A 136 -4.94 6.18 22.31
N ALA A 137 -4.15 5.87 21.31
CA ALA A 137 -2.88 6.52 21.06
C ALA A 137 -2.61 6.57 19.56
N ASP A 138 -2.06 7.67 19.10
CA ASP A 138 -1.85 7.91 17.68
C ASP A 138 -0.37 8.19 17.41
N LEU A 139 0.10 7.78 16.24
CA LEU A 139 1.32 8.29 15.64
C LEU A 139 0.96 9.23 14.51
N SER A 140 1.40 10.47 14.60
CA SER A 140 1.33 11.45 13.53
C SER A 140 2.45 12.46 13.71
N ASP A 141 3.02 12.94 12.60
CA ASP A 141 4.12 13.88 12.57
C ASP A 141 4.02 14.76 11.32
N ALA A 142 4.54 16.00 11.37
CA ALA A 142 4.49 16.92 10.24
C ALA A 142 5.26 16.41 8.99
N SER A 143 6.23 15.51 9.17
CA SER A 143 6.94 14.85 8.06
C SER A 143 6.06 13.86 7.26
N LEU A 144 4.86 13.56 7.76
CA LEU A 144 3.88 12.65 7.18
C LEU A 144 2.84 13.37 6.30
N GLN A 145 3.07 14.64 5.95
CA GLN A 145 2.16 15.40 5.08
C GLN A 145 2.35 15.00 3.62
N LEU A 146 1.22 14.79 2.94
CA LEU A 146 1.13 14.43 1.52
C LEU A 146 0.68 15.65 0.69
N LYS A 147 0.90 15.55 -0.63
CA LYS A 147 0.36 16.48 -1.63
C LYS A 147 -0.69 15.74 -2.46
N ALA A 148 -1.75 16.45 -2.85
CA ALA A 148 -2.73 15.92 -3.78
C ALA A 148 -2.10 15.66 -5.16
N ASP A 149 -2.73 14.78 -5.93
CA ASP A 149 -2.35 14.39 -7.29
C ASP A 149 -0.89 13.91 -7.42
N ARG A 150 -0.36 13.32 -6.36
CA ARG A 150 0.96 12.71 -6.33
C ARG A 150 0.91 11.27 -5.79
N TRP A 151 1.59 10.37 -6.49
CA TRP A 151 1.79 9.00 -6.01
C TRP A 151 2.83 8.96 -4.89
N TYR A 152 2.53 8.17 -3.87
CA TYR A 152 3.40 7.85 -2.75
C TYR A 152 3.35 6.36 -2.48
N HIS A 153 4.49 5.76 -2.23
CA HIS A 153 4.55 4.47 -1.55
C HIS A 153 4.49 4.71 -0.04
N LEU A 154 3.48 4.18 0.60
CA LEU A 154 3.31 4.20 2.04
C LEU A 154 3.55 2.81 2.59
N ALA A 155 4.47 2.68 3.58
CA ALA A 155 4.62 1.47 4.36
C ALA A 155 4.53 1.79 5.85
N VAL A 156 3.79 0.96 6.58
CA VAL A 156 3.62 1.05 8.03
C VAL A 156 4.01 -0.29 8.62
N THR A 157 5.05 -0.30 9.44
CA THR A 157 5.49 -1.50 10.16
C THR A 157 4.99 -1.46 11.60
N PHE A 158 4.68 -2.63 12.13
CA PHE A 158 4.33 -2.85 13.53
C PHE A 158 5.18 -3.97 14.09
N ASN A 159 5.87 -3.70 15.20
CA ASN A 159 6.67 -4.68 15.92
C ASN A 159 6.32 -4.59 17.41
N ARG A 160 5.35 -5.39 17.86
CA ARG A 160 4.94 -5.47 19.27
C ARG A 160 4.71 -4.10 19.93
N GLY A 161 4.03 -3.20 19.16
CA GLY A 161 3.72 -1.84 19.61
C GLY A 161 4.66 -0.75 19.10
N VAL A 162 5.86 -1.09 18.62
CA VAL A 162 6.72 -0.11 17.93
C VAL A 162 6.22 0.04 16.50
N ILE A 163 5.87 1.27 16.12
CA ILE A 163 5.32 1.60 14.82
C ILE A 163 6.29 2.50 14.08
N GLN A 164 6.59 2.15 12.82
CA GLN A 164 7.37 2.99 11.92
C GLN A 164 6.55 3.30 10.67
N VAL A 165 6.65 4.52 10.16
CA VAL A 165 5.99 4.96 8.94
C VAL A 165 7.02 5.41 7.92
N TYR A 166 6.98 4.79 6.76
CA TYR A 166 7.84 5.09 5.61
C TYR A 166 7.00 5.73 4.50
N ILE A 167 7.54 6.77 3.89
CA ILE A 167 7.00 7.38 2.66
C ILE A 167 8.10 7.36 1.61
N ASP A 168 7.83 6.78 0.45
CA ASP A 168 8.77 6.61 -0.65
C ASP A 168 10.10 5.98 -0.15
N GLY A 169 9.99 4.89 0.65
CA GLY A 169 11.09 4.13 1.22
C GLY A 169 11.88 4.81 2.34
N ARG A 170 11.50 6.01 2.74
CA ARG A 170 12.20 6.77 3.79
C ARG A 170 11.41 6.71 5.09
N LEU A 171 12.05 6.32 6.17
CA LEU A 171 11.49 6.43 7.52
C LEU A 171 11.19 7.91 7.82
N ARG A 172 9.93 8.21 8.14
CA ARG A 172 9.44 9.55 8.42
C ARG A 172 9.06 9.74 9.87
N ALA A 173 8.48 8.72 10.49
CA ALA A 173 8.06 8.78 11.88
C ALA A 173 8.17 7.41 12.53
N GLU A 174 8.45 7.41 13.82
CA GLU A 174 8.48 6.23 14.68
C GLU A 174 7.85 6.55 16.03
N LYS A 175 7.14 5.61 16.61
CA LYS A 175 6.61 5.71 17.96
C LYS A 175 6.51 4.35 18.62
N ASP A 176 6.93 4.27 19.88
CA ASP A 176 6.69 3.12 20.73
C ASP A 176 5.35 3.30 21.46
N LEU A 177 4.40 2.43 21.13
CA LEU A 177 3.09 2.29 21.75
C LEU A 177 2.92 0.92 22.39
N SER A 178 4.01 0.22 22.70
CA SER A 178 3.97 -1.10 23.37
C SER A 178 3.19 -1.07 24.68
N VAL A 179 3.10 0.10 25.31
CA VAL A 179 2.14 0.43 26.38
C VAL A 179 1.25 1.57 25.89
N ILE A 180 -0.03 1.26 25.62
CA ILE A 180 -0.97 2.22 25.05
C ILE A 180 -1.60 3.16 26.10
N GLY A 181 -1.47 2.84 27.36
CA GLY A 181 -2.00 3.62 28.48
C GLY A 181 -2.06 2.80 29.76
N THR A 182 -2.83 3.26 30.74
CA THR A 182 -3.05 2.58 32.01
C THR A 182 -4.54 2.45 32.31
N VAL A 183 -4.91 1.37 32.99
CA VAL A 183 -6.26 1.16 33.54
C VAL A 183 -6.16 0.93 35.05
N VAL A 184 -7.22 1.22 35.80
CA VAL A 184 -7.27 0.94 37.22
C VAL A 184 -7.89 -0.44 37.43
N ARG A 185 -7.14 -1.36 38.07
CA ARG A 185 -7.63 -2.67 38.52
C ARG A 185 -7.38 -2.79 40.01
N ASP A 186 -8.42 -3.09 40.75
CA ASP A 186 -8.37 -3.21 42.22
C ASP A 186 -7.69 -1.99 42.91
N GLY A 187 -7.96 -0.78 42.37
CA GLY A 187 -7.37 0.45 42.91
C GLY A 187 -5.92 0.72 42.50
N VAL A 188 -5.30 -0.15 41.70
CA VAL A 188 -3.91 -0.02 41.21
C VAL A 188 -3.92 0.37 39.74
N GLN A 189 -3.05 1.31 39.35
CA GLN A 189 -2.81 1.62 37.93
C GLN A 189 -1.96 0.51 37.32
N VAL A 190 -2.50 -0.14 36.27
CA VAL A 190 -1.85 -1.23 35.53
C VAL A 190 -1.61 -0.75 34.11
N PRO A 191 -0.36 -0.87 33.59
CA PRO A 191 -0.09 -0.56 32.17
C PRO A 191 -0.80 -1.56 31.27
N VAL A 192 -1.32 -1.06 30.14
CA VAL A 192 -1.99 -1.86 29.12
C VAL A 192 -1.05 -2.03 27.95
N GLU A 193 -0.67 -3.28 27.72
CA GLU A 193 0.21 -3.65 26.61
C GLU A 193 -0.56 -3.64 25.28
N PHE A 194 0.05 -3.09 24.22
CA PHE A 194 -0.46 -3.10 22.85
C PHE A 194 0.56 -3.81 21.94
N LYS A 195 0.64 -5.13 22.09
CA LYS A 195 1.66 -5.95 21.45
C LYS A 195 1.19 -6.74 20.25
N SER A 196 -0.09 -6.73 19.97
CA SER A 196 -0.66 -7.40 18.80
C SER A 196 -1.88 -6.67 18.26
N VAL A 197 -2.17 -6.90 16.99
CA VAL A 197 -3.35 -6.36 16.29
C VAL A 197 -4.13 -7.50 15.66
N ASP A 198 -5.45 -7.48 15.79
CA ASP A 198 -6.36 -8.48 15.22
C ASP A 198 -7.09 -7.88 14.01
N PHE A 199 -6.85 -8.44 12.82
CA PHE A 199 -7.53 -8.06 11.58
C PHE A 199 -8.59 -9.09 11.15
N SER A 200 -8.89 -10.08 11.99
CA SER A 200 -9.70 -11.23 11.63
C SER A 200 -11.21 -11.02 11.66
N ALA A 201 -11.67 -9.88 12.19
CA ALA A 201 -13.10 -9.59 12.29
C ALA A 201 -13.78 -9.64 10.92
N PRO A 202 -14.85 -10.41 10.74
CA PRO A 202 -15.56 -10.52 9.48
C PRO A 202 -16.33 -9.25 9.14
N HIS A 203 -16.54 -8.99 7.86
CA HIS A 203 -17.31 -7.84 7.38
C HIS A 203 -18.76 -7.81 7.92
N SER A 204 -19.31 -8.96 8.20
CA SER A 204 -20.68 -9.12 8.75
C SER A 204 -20.78 -8.87 10.26
N ASP A 205 -19.64 -8.65 10.94
CA ASP A 205 -19.63 -8.33 12.38
C ASP A 205 -19.99 -6.86 12.58
N GLU A 206 -21.29 -6.60 12.61
CA GLU A 206 -21.89 -5.27 12.76
C GLU A 206 -22.56 -5.14 14.11
N SER A 207 -21.83 -4.71 15.13
CA SER A 207 -22.41 -4.51 16.46
C SER A 207 -23.31 -3.27 16.56
N ASP A 208 -23.09 -2.27 15.68
CA ASP A 208 -23.79 -0.98 15.66
C ASP A 208 -24.18 -0.51 14.25
N GLY A 209 -24.26 -1.45 13.29
CA GLY A 209 -24.47 -1.16 11.87
C GLY A 209 -23.26 -0.57 11.15
N LYS A 210 -22.09 -0.56 11.82
CA LYS A 210 -20.84 -0.01 11.31
C LYS A 210 -19.71 -1.02 11.49
N PRO A 211 -19.50 -1.93 10.51
CA PRO A 211 -18.54 -3.04 10.64
C PRO A 211 -17.14 -2.57 11.03
N ARG A 212 -16.56 -3.19 12.05
CA ARG A 212 -15.19 -2.98 12.50
C ARG A 212 -14.25 -4.05 11.94
N CYS A 213 -14.45 -4.40 10.67
CA CYS A 213 -13.56 -5.31 9.94
C CYS A 213 -12.40 -4.56 9.29
N PHE A 214 -11.50 -5.31 8.66
CA PHE A 214 -10.44 -4.71 7.84
C PHE A 214 -11.03 -4.09 6.57
N TRP A 215 -10.76 -2.83 6.36
CA TRP A 215 -11.19 -2.07 5.20
C TRP A 215 -9.99 -1.56 4.39
N VAL A 216 -10.23 -1.37 3.10
CA VAL A 216 -9.38 -0.60 2.19
C VAL A 216 -10.21 0.55 1.61
N GLY A 217 -9.70 1.76 1.76
CA GLY A 217 -10.37 2.98 1.29
C GLY A 217 -11.57 3.44 2.14
N TYR A 218 -11.82 2.83 3.29
CA TYR A 218 -12.98 3.09 4.13
C TYR A 218 -12.70 2.70 5.59
N SER A 219 -13.53 3.16 6.54
CA SER A 219 -13.52 2.65 7.91
C SER A 219 -14.94 2.24 8.38
N TYR A 220 -15.77 3.18 8.80
CA TYR A 220 -17.14 2.90 9.25
C TYR A 220 -18.12 4.03 8.91
N ASP A 221 -17.67 5.06 8.21
CA ASP A 221 -18.48 6.24 7.88
C ASP A 221 -18.18 6.65 6.44
N ASP A 222 -19.22 6.83 5.63
CA ASP A 222 -19.08 7.17 4.20
C ASP A 222 -18.31 8.49 3.97
N LYS A 223 -18.35 9.40 4.98
CA LYS A 223 -17.59 10.65 4.96
C LYS A 223 -16.09 10.48 5.16
N ARG A 224 -15.63 9.24 5.46
CA ARG A 224 -14.21 8.90 5.68
C ARG A 224 -13.60 8.06 4.56
N SER A 225 -14.35 7.87 3.47
CA SER A 225 -13.83 7.17 2.29
C SER A 225 -12.60 7.87 1.71
N LEU A 226 -11.65 7.10 1.20
CA LEU A 226 -10.49 7.64 0.50
C LEU A 226 -10.94 8.39 -0.76
N ASP A 227 -10.58 9.65 -0.89
CA ASP A 227 -10.72 10.42 -2.13
C ASP A 227 -9.43 10.29 -2.93
N GLY A 228 -9.32 9.18 -3.69
CA GLY A 228 -8.07 8.90 -4.40
C GLY A 228 -7.97 7.52 -5.03
N MET A 229 -6.79 7.27 -5.56
CA MET A 229 -6.41 6.02 -6.22
C MET A 229 -5.49 5.20 -5.35
N ILE A 230 -5.58 3.87 -5.49
CA ILE A 230 -4.80 2.88 -4.74
C ILE A 230 -4.30 1.77 -5.65
N ALA A 231 -3.12 1.24 -5.37
CA ALA A 231 -2.54 0.08 -6.04
C ALA A 231 -1.51 -0.61 -5.14
N GLU A 232 -1.06 -1.80 -5.52
CA GLU A 232 0.03 -2.53 -4.86
C GLU A 232 -0.14 -2.62 -3.34
N THR A 233 -1.35 -2.91 -2.88
CA THR A 233 -1.69 -2.97 -1.46
C THR A 233 -1.34 -4.34 -0.90
N ARG A 234 -0.58 -4.38 0.20
CA ARG A 234 -0.03 -5.61 0.77
C ARG A 234 -0.16 -5.63 2.29
N LEU A 235 -0.34 -6.83 2.82
CA LEU A 235 -0.27 -7.12 4.25
C LEU A 235 0.71 -8.28 4.46
N TRP A 236 1.74 -8.03 5.25
CA TRP A 236 2.75 -9.02 5.66
C TRP A 236 2.63 -9.35 7.15
N ASN A 237 2.89 -10.57 7.55
CA ASN A 237 3.03 -10.94 8.97
C ASN A 237 4.48 -10.81 9.47
N LYS A 238 5.28 -9.98 8.86
CA LYS A 238 6.65 -9.65 9.25
C LYS A 238 6.87 -8.14 9.22
N VAL A 239 7.88 -7.68 9.94
CA VAL A 239 8.41 -6.33 9.81
C VAL A 239 9.37 -6.31 8.61
N LEU A 240 9.02 -5.59 7.57
CA LEU A 240 9.95 -5.33 6.47
C LEU A 240 11.04 -4.36 6.92
N THR A 241 12.28 -4.67 6.58
CA THR A 241 13.41 -3.76 6.79
C THR A 241 13.40 -2.62 5.78
N ALA A 242 14.15 -1.56 6.06
CA ALA A 242 14.32 -0.46 5.10
C ALA A 242 14.93 -0.94 3.77
N GLU A 243 15.80 -1.94 3.79
CA GLU A 243 16.41 -2.54 2.60
C GLU A 243 15.36 -3.32 1.79
N GLU A 244 14.48 -4.10 2.44
CA GLU A 244 13.39 -4.82 1.76
C GLU A 244 12.41 -3.83 1.13
N ILE A 245 12.00 -2.78 1.86
CA ILE A 245 11.11 -1.73 1.34
C ILE A 245 11.73 -1.01 0.13
N ASN A 246 13.06 -0.81 0.13
CA ASN A 246 13.78 -0.14 -0.96
C ASN A 246 14.37 -1.10 -1.99
N ALA A 247 14.00 -2.38 -1.96
CA ALA A 247 14.45 -3.32 -2.98
C ALA A 247 14.01 -2.86 -4.39
N PRO A 248 14.76 -3.19 -5.44
CA PRO A 248 14.43 -2.75 -6.79
C PRO A 248 12.98 -3.08 -7.18
N ASN A 249 12.25 -2.07 -7.64
CA ASN A 249 10.84 -2.13 -8.05
C ASN A 249 9.83 -2.49 -6.96
N HIS A 250 10.25 -2.69 -5.72
CA HIS A 250 9.36 -3.13 -4.62
C HIS A 250 8.08 -2.29 -4.48
N PHE A 251 8.14 -0.98 -4.68
CA PHE A 251 6.97 -0.11 -4.60
C PHE A 251 5.89 -0.46 -5.64
N TYR A 252 6.32 -0.94 -6.80
CA TYR A 252 5.47 -1.08 -7.98
C TYR A 252 5.18 -2.53 -8.34
N LYS A 253 5.93 -3.49 -7.79
CA LYS A 253 5.80 -4.90 -8.13
C LYS A 253 6.56 -5.80 -7.15
N LEU A 254 5.98 -6.93 -6.82
CA LEU A 254 6.70 -8.07 -6.27
C LEU A 254 6.93 -9.11 -7.35
N TYR A 255 8.13 -9.66 -7.38
CA TYR A 255 8.43 -10.82 -8.24
C TYR A 255 7.97 -12.11 -7.56
N PRO A 256 7.72 -13.20 -8.30
CA PRO A 256 7.31 -14.47 -7.71
C PRO A 256 8.27 -14.99 -6.62
N SER A 257 9.56 -14.65 -6.70
CA SER A 257 10.58 -14.98 -5.69
C SER A 257 10.39 -14.24 -4.37
N ASP A 258 9.70 -13.11 -4.38
CA ASP A 258 9.50 -12.24 -3.22
C ASP A 258 8.20 -12.58 -2.48
N ILE A 259 7.37 -13.44 -3.09
CA ILE A 259 6.09 -13.90 -2.54
C ILE A 259 6.32 -15.16 -1.74
N ASP A 260 6.26 -15.04 -0.42
CA ASP A 260 6.39 -16.14 0.52
C ASP A 260 5.19 -16.22 1.49
N ALA A 261 5.22 -17.16 2.42
CA ALA A 261 4.15 -17.37 3.38
C ALA A 261 3.96 -16.21 4.37
N SER A 262 4.87 -15.25 4.43
CA SER A 262 4.70 -14.06 5.26
C SER A 262 3.81 -13.00 4.60
N LEU A 263 3.58 -13.08 3.28
CA LEU A 263 2.67 -12.20 2.56
C LEU A 263 1.24 -12.73 2.69
N LEU A 264 0.48 -12.15 3.62
CA LEU A 264 -0.90 -12.56 3.95
C LEU A 264 -1.92 -12.12 2.92
N ALA A 265 -1.68 -11.01 2.24
CA ALA A 265 -2.51 -10.51 1.16
C ALA A 265 -1.71 -9.58 0.24
N TYR A 266 -2.02 -9.63 -1.06
CA TYR A 266 -1.44 -8.77 -2.08
C TYR A 266 -2.46 -8.44 -3.16
N TRP A 267 -3.01 -7.25 -3.11
CA TRP A 267 -3.96 -6.72 -4.07
C TRP A 267 -3.27 -5.69 -4.96
N LYS A 268 -3.04 -6.06 -6.21
CA LYS A 268 -2.40 -5.17 -7.19
C LYS A 268 -3.32 -4.04 -7.61
N PHE A 269 -4.63 -4.31 -7.63
CA PHE A 269 -5.65 -3.44 -8.23
C PHE A 269 -5.41 -3.21 -9.73
N ASP A 270 -5.11 -4.30 -10.45
CA ASP A 270 -4.90 -4.34 -11.89
C ASP A 270 -5.95 -5.18 -12.65
N ASP A 271 -7.04 -5.58 -11.99
CA ASP A 271 -8.07 -6.46 -12.55
C ASP A 271 -8.88 -5.82 -13.70
N ALA A 272 -8.89 -4.50 -13.79
CA ALA A 272 -9.45 -3.68 -14.88
C ALA A 272 -10.96 -3.81 -15.12
N ALA A 273 -11.69 -4.59 -14.32
CA ALA A 273 -13.14 -4.73 -14.42
C ALA A 273 -13.76 -5.25 -13.11
N GLY A 274 -15.04 -4.88 -12.88
CA GLY A 274 -15.86 -5.39 -11.78
C GLY A 274 -15.49 -4.82 -10.41
N LYS A 275 -15.95 -5.52 -9.37
CA LYS A 275 -15.86 -5.10 -7.97
C LYS A 275 -14.94 -5.96 -7.09
N THR A 276 -14.13 -6.80 -7.70
CA THR A 276 -13.21 -7.70 -6.99
C THR A 276 -11.79 -7.30 -7.32
N ALA A 277 -10.94 -7.16 -6.31
CA ALA A 277 -9.50 -7.11 -6.50
C ALA A 277 -8.90 -8.46 -6.08
N LYS A 278 -8.20 -9.09 -7.01
CA LYS A 278 -7.60 -10.40 -6.82
C LYS A 278 -6.45 -10.33 -5.82
N ASP A 279 -6.38 -11.31 -4.92
CA ASP A 279 -5.22 -11.55 -4.08
C ASP A 279 -4.17 -12.38 -4.83
N TYR A 280 -2.95 -11.88 -4.86
CA TYR A 280 -1.78 -12.53 -5.48
C TYR A 280 -0.87 -13.21 -4.45
N SER A 281 -1.25 -13.21 -3.17
CA SER A 281 -0.61 -14.04 -2.14
C SER A 281 -0.99 -15.50 -2.28
N SER A 282 -0.39 -16.36 -1.46
CA SER A 282 -0.77 -17.78 -1.40
C SER A 282 -2.06 -18.05 -0.63
N TYR A 283 -2.68 -17.04 -0.02
CA TYR A 283 -3.84 -17.19 0.85
C TYR A 283 -5.19 -17.04 0.14
N GLY A 284 -5.24 -16.37 -1.01
CA GLY A 284 -6.47 -16.21 -1.80
C GLY A 284 -7.50 -15.25 -1.21
N ASN A 285 -7.08 -14.32 -0.37
CA ASN A 285 -7.91 -13.34 0.33
C ASN A 285 -8.38 -12.20 -0.60
N ASN A 286 -9.18 -12.50 -1.61
CA ASN A 286 -9.67 -11.48 -2.54
C ASN A 286 -10.43 -10.37 -1.82
N LEU A 287 -10.25 -9.12 -2.29
CA LEU A 287 -11.09 -8.00 -1.86
C LEU A 287 -12.41 -8.00 -2.64
N THR A 288 -13.47 -7.70 -1.92
CA THR A 288 -14.77 -7.36 -2.51
C THR A 288 -15.04 -5.88 -2.27
N ALA A 289 -15.45 -5.14 -3.29
CA ALA A 289 -15.93 -3.77 -3.15
C ALA A 289 -17.46 -3.71 -3.12
N ASP A 290 -17.98 -2.61 -2.59
CA ASP A 290 -19.43 -2.39 -2.47
C ASP A 290 -20.10 -2.35 -3.85
N HIS A 291 -19.47 -1.64 -4.80
CA HIS A 291 -19.88 -1.55 -6.20
C HIS A 291 -18.67 -1.64 -7.13
N ASP A 292 -18.91 -1.62 -8.43
CA ASP A 292 -17.82 -1.71 -9.42
C ASP A 292 -16.74 -0.67 -9.15
N ILE A 293 -15.49 -1.12 -9.14
CA ILE A 293 -14.32 -0.28 -8.96
C ILE A 293 -14.11 0.56 -10.23
N LEU A 294 -13.83 1.82 -10.07
CA LEU A 294 -13.47 2.68 -11.18
C LEU A 294 -11.98 2.48 -11.51
N TRP A 295 -11.72 1.70 -12.54
CA TRP A 295 -10.37 1.42 -13.00
C TRP A 295 -9.80 2.56 -13.82
N ARG A 296 -8.55 2.94 -13.52
CA ARG A 296 -7.83 4.01 -14.23
C ARG A 296 -6.58 3.46 -14.87
N ALA A 297 -6.36 3.79 -16.14
CA ALA A 297 -5.08 3.55 -16.79
C ALA A 297 -4.04 4.54 -16.27
N VAL A 298 -2.88 4.04 -15.92
CA VAL A 298 -1.73 4.82 -15.47
C VAL A 298 -0.45 4.31 -16.11
N THR A 299 0.63 5.05 -15.94
CA THR A 299 1.97 4.62 -16.34
C THR A 299 2.91 4.95 -15.19
N LEU A 300 3.13 3.98 -14.30
CA LEU A 300 4.08 4.11 -13.21
C LEU A 300 5.33 3.26 -13.50
N PRO A 301 6.48 3.64 -12.91
CA PRO A 301 7.75 2.98 -13.17
C PRO A 301 7.68 1.49 -13.16
#